data_0122beec0097bfe52499fc5203163b4b
#
_entry.id   0122beec0097bfe52499fc5203163b4b
#
_cell.length_a   1.000
_cell.length_b   1.000
_cell.length_c   1.000
_cell.angle_alpha   90.00
_cell.angle_beta   90.00
_cell.angle_gamma   90.00
#
_symmetry.space_group_name_H-M   'P 1'
#
loop_
_entity.id
_entity.type
_entity.pdbx_description
1 polymer ?
#
loop_
_entity_poly.entity_id
_entity_poly.type
_entity_poly.pdbx_seq_one_letter_code
_entity_poly.pdbx_strand_id
1 'polypeptide(L)'
;LSYKWLKWAQRIQALSQSGLAFSKDKFDVERYLELHEISAEIMAEYTELNFQKVMNLFSNETGYQTPKVDVRGVVFKEDRILMVKEKIDDKWSLPGGFCDIGLSASENAVKEIKEEAGFDVTATRLLAILDMNHHAHPPQPYHYYKLFIRCKIVGGNAKTGIETKDINFFPEHDLPTLSTGRNTEHQLKMLFEFLRNPDKAAVFD
;
A
#
# COMPACT_ATOMS: atom_id res chain seq x y z
N LEU A 1 -0.83 -0.70 -16.76
CA LEU A 1 -2.16 -0.84 -17.38
C LEU A 1 -3.22 -0.51 -16.33
N SER A 2 -3.87 0.64 -16.49
CA SER A 2 -4.98 1.03 -15.61
C SER A 2 -6.24 0.27 -16.02
N TYR A 3 -6.78 -0.54 -15.13
CA TYR A 3 -8.04 -1.24 -15.35
C TYR A 3 -9.23 -0.26 -15.25
N LYS A 4 -9.92 0.01 -16.35
CA LYS A 4 -11.09 0.93 -16.37
C LYS A 4 -12.19 0.47 -15.42
N TRP A 5 -12.49 -0.84 -15.41
CA TRP A 5 -13.50 -1.43 -14.55
C TRP A 5 -13.19 -1.18 -13.05
N LEU A 6 -11.92 -1.29 -12.66
CA LEU A 6 -11.47 -1.04 -11.28
C LEU A 6 -11.74 0.42 -10.88
N LYS A 7 -11.38 1.38 -11.74
CA LYS A 7 -11.68 2.80 -11.50
C LYS A 7 -13.18 3.05 -11.38
N TRP A 8 -13.99 2.38 -12.18
CA TRP A 8 -15.44 2.51 -12.09
C TRP A 8 -15.99 1.93 -10.79
N ALA A 9 -15.59 0.72 -10.43
CA ALA A 9 -16.01 0.08 -9.18
C ALA A 9 -15.63 0.93 -7.96
N GLN A 10 -14.38 1.35 -7.84
CA GLN A 10 -13.91 2.20 -6.74
C GLN A 10 -14.67 3.55 -6.68
N ARG A 11 -14.97 4.18 -7.82
CA ARG A 11 -15.74 5.42 -7.87
C ARG A 11 -17.20 5.22 -7.46
N ILE A 12 -17.85 4.16 -7.94
CA ILE A 12 -19.22 3.82 -7.56
C ILE A 12 -19.28 3.57 -6.06
N GLN A 13 -18.35 2.78 -5.52
CA GLN A 13 -18.26 2.51 -4.08
C GLN A 13 -18.08 3.82 -3.28
N ALA A 14 -17.17 4.71 -3.67
CA ALA A 14 -16.94 5.98 -2.97
C ALA A 14 -18.17 6.90 -3.00
N LEU A 15 -18.88 6.97 -4.13
CA LEU A 15 -20.12 7.76 -4.26
C LEU A 15 -21.24 7.17 -3.42
N SER A 16 -21.42 5.85 -3.44
CA SER A 16 -22.45 5.18 -2.66
C SER A 16 -22.22 5.32 -1.15
N GLN A 17 -20.99 5.11 -0.70
CA GLN A 17 -20.63 5.28 0.72
C GLN A 17 -20.85 6.73 1.20
N SER A 18 -20.42 7.72 0.42
CA SER A 18 -20.67 9.13 0.74
C SER A 18 -22.16 9.45 0.75
N GLY A 19 -22.92 8.91 -0.22
CA GLY A 19 -24.36 9.06 -0.27
C GLY A 19 -25.06 8.46 0.97
N LEU A 20 -24.69 7.25 1.36
CA LEU A 20 -25.21 6.58 2.57
C LEU A 20 -24.89 7.36 3.86
N ALA A 21 -23.72 8.00 3.93
CA ALA A 21 -23.33 8.78 5.10
C ALA A 21 -24.11 10.07 5.27
N PHE A 22 -24.58 10.70 4.18
CA PHE A 22 -25.18 12.05 4.21
C PHE A 22 -26.64 12.09 3.78
N SER A 23 -27.15 11.09 3.06
CA SER A 23 -28.56 11.07 2.64
C SER A 23 -29.49 10.83 3.82
N LYS A 24 -30.64 11.53 3.79
CA LYS A 24 -31.74 11.37 4.76
C LYS A 24 -32.99 10.79 4.11
N ASP A 25 -33.08 10.83 2.80
CA ASP A 25 -34.20 10.30 2.04
C ASP A 25 -34.06 8.77 1.88
N LYS A 26 -35.11 8.04 2.21
CA LYS A 26 -35.08 6.57 2.17
C LYS A 26 -34.89 6.00 0.76
N PHE A 27 -35.42 6.67 -0.25
CA PHE A 27 -35.27 6.20 -1.64
C PHE A 27 -33.85 6.47 -2.16
N ASP A 28 -33.20 7.52 -1.70
CA ASP A 28 -31.78 7.75 -2.01
C ASP A 28 -30.90 6.74 -1.29
N VAL A 29 -31.20 6.40 -0.04
CA VAL A 29 -30.49 5.34 0.69
C VAL A 29 -30.59 4.00 -0.06
N GLU A 30 -31.79 3.61 -0.53
CA GLU A 30 -31.97 2.39 -1.33
C GLU A 30 -31.11 2.40 -2.60
N ARG A 31 -31.07 3.52 -3.35
CA ARG A 31 -30.25 3.68 -4.55
C ARG A 31 -28.75 3.58 -4.25
N TYR A 32 -28.31 4.18 -3.15
CA TYR A 32 -26.90 4.08 -2.73
C TYR A 32 -26.52 2.67 -2.28
N LEU A 33 -27.41 1.93 -1.63
CA LEU A 33 -27.18 0.52 -1.31
C LEU A 33 -27.05 -0.33 -2.58
N GLU A 34 -27.91 -0.13 -3.57
CA GLU A 34 -27.82 -0.81 -4.87
C GLU A 34 -26.50 -0.49 -5.58
N LEU A 35 -26.08 0.77 -5.61
CA LEU A 35 -24.77 1.16 -6.18
C LEU A 35 -23.59 0.52 -5.44
N HIS A 36 -23.72 0.35 -4.12
CA HIS A 36 -22.72 -0.33 -3.29
C HIS A 36 -22.58 -1.81 -3.70
N GLU A 37 -23.71 -2.50 -3.88
CA GLU A 37 -23.76 -3.90 -4.33
C GLU A 37 -23.18 -4.05 -5.74
N ILE A 38 -23.59 -3.21 -6.71
CA ILE A 38 -23.04 -3.20 -8.09
C ILE A 38 -21.53 -3.05 -8.08
N SER A 39 -20.99 -2.16 -7.24
CA SER A 39 -19.56 -2.00 -7.09
C SER A 39 -18.87 -3.28 -6.60
N ALA A 40 -19.47 -3.96 -5.63
CA ALA A 40 -18.94 -5.22 -5.10
C ALA A 40 -19.03 -6.36 -6.12
N GLU A 41 -20.11 -6.42 -6.92
CA GLU A 41 -20.25 -7.37 -8.02
C GLU A 41 -19.16 -7.19 -9.08
N ILE A 42 -18.91 -5.94 -9.51
CA ILE A 42 -17.83 -5.65 -10.46
C ILE A 42 -16.47 -6.10 -9.90
N MET A 43 -16.21 -5.83 -8.62
CA MET A 43 -14.97 -6.27 -7.99
C MET A 43 -14.85 -7.79 -7.94
N ALA A 44 -15.91 -8.50 -7.58
CA ALA A 44 -15.93 -9.95 -7.51
C ALA A 44 -15.76 -10.60 -8.89
N GLU A 45 -16.38 -10.04 -9.94
CA GLU A 45 -16.31 -10.56 -11.32
C GLU A 45 -14.90 -10.50 -11.90
N TYR A 46 -14.14 -9.44 -11.60
CA TYR A 46 -12.84 -9.19 -12.21
C TYR A 46 -11.64 -9.42 -11.28
N THR A 47 -11.86 -10.00 -10.08
CA THR A 47 -10.80 -10.38 -9.15
C THR A 47 -11.04 -11.79 -8.60
N GLU A 48 -10.09 -12.34 -7.87
CA GLU A 48 -10.25 -13.63 -7.15
C GLU A 48 -11.03 -13.49 -5.82
N LEU A 49 -11.54 -12.29 -5.53
CA LEU A 49 -12.31 -12.03 -4.32
C LEU A 49 -13.77 -12.41 -4.54
N ASN A 50 -14.37 -13.14 -3.60
CA ASN A 50 -15.80 -13.38 -3.65
C ASN A 50 -16.60 -12.14 -3.23
N PHE A 51 -17.85 -12.03 -3.70
CA PHE A 51 -18.76 -10.92 -3.43
C PHE A 51 -18.88 -10.61 -1.93
N GLN A 52 -19.12 -11.61 -1.08
CA GLN A 52 -19.30 -11.40 0.36
C GLN A 52 -18.04 -10.82 1.02
N LYS A 53 -16.85 -11.24 0.57
CA LYS A 53 -15.60 -10.69 1.07
C LYS A 53 -15.45 -9.22 0.69
N VAL A 54 -15.81 -8.84 -0.54
CA VAL A 54 -15.79 -7.43 -0.98
C VAL A 54 -16.80 -6.60 -0.21
N MET A 55 -18.04 -7.08 -0.05
CA MET A 55 -19.08 -6.42 0.75
C MET A 55 -18.63 -6.19 2.20
N ASN A 56 -17.99 -7.18 2.82
CA ASN A 56 -17.48 -7.05 4.20
C ASN A 56 -16.35 -6.01 4.28
N LEU A 57 -15.47 -5.92 3.27
CA LEU A 57 -14.44 -4.89 3.22
C LEU A 57 -15.05 -3.49 3.12
N PHE A 58 -16.09 -3.32 2.30
CA PHE A 58 -16.77 -2.03 2.11
C PHE A 58 -17.62 -1.62 3.31
N SER A 59 -18.33 -2.56 3.95
CA SER A 59 -19.19 -2.28 5.11
C SER A 59 -18.44 -1.81 6.35
N ASN A 60 -17.15 -2.09 6.45
CA ASN A 60 -16.28 -1.59 7.53
C ASN A 60 -15.87 -0.11 7.34
N GLU A 61 -16.19 0.48 6.21
CA GLU A 61 -15.89 1.87 5.89
C GLU A 61 -17.17 2.71 5.96
N THR A 62 -17.16 3.80 6.71
CA THR A 62 -18.30 4.73 6.83
C THR A 62 -17.85 6.17 6.61
N GLY A 63 -18.77 7.05 6.23
CA GLY A 63 -18.47 8.46 5.99
C GLY A 63 -17.90 8.74 4.60
N TYR A 64 -17.24 9.87 4.44
CA TYR A 64 -16.62 10.26 3.18
C TYR A 64 -15.39 9.40 2.93
N GLN A 65 -15.39 8.66 1.83
CA GLN A 65 -14.27 7.78 1.48
C GLN A 65 -13.10 8.57 0.91
N THR A 66 -11.93 8.33 1.48
CA THR A 66 -10.65 8.86 0.98
C THR A 66 -9.72 7.71 0.62
N PRO A 67 -8.71 7.93 -0.24
CA PRO A 67 -7.64 6.97 -0.41
C PRO A 67 -6.96 6.67 0.93
N LYS A 68 -6.64 5.40 1.18
CA LYS A 68 -5.82 5.02 2.32
C LYS A 68 -4.37 5.44 2.08
N VAL A 69 -3.60 5.57 3.13
CA VAL A 69 -2.17 5.85 3.07
C VAL A 69 -1.40 4.59 3.45
N ASP A 70 -0.57 4.11 2.53
CA ASP A 70 0.35 2.98 2.72
C ASP A 70 1.79 3.54 2.73
N VAL A 71 2.57 3.22 3.74
CA VAL A 71 3.95 3.65 3.85
C VAL A 71 4.91 2.50 3.63
N ARG A 72 6.03 2.75 2.92
CA ARG A 72 7.10 1.79 2.71
C ARG A 72 8.42 2.38 3.17
N GLY A 73 9.07 1.69 4.12
CA GLY A 73 10.37 2.05 4.61
C GLY A 73 11.47 1.60 3.64
N VAL A 74 12.31 2.54 3.22
CA VAL A 74 13.40 2.29 2.28
C VAL A 74 14.74 2.43 2.99
N VAL A 75 15.40 1.30 3.21
CA VAL A 75 16.69 1.22 3.88
C VAL A 75 17.71 0.63 2.91
N PHE A 76 18.77 1.37 2.68
CA PHE A 76 19.93 0.85 1.96
C PHE A 76 21.09 0.56 2.90
N LYS A 77 21.74 -0.57 2.66
CA LYS A 77 23.05 -0.90 3.22
C LYS A 77 23.98 -1.18 2.04
N GLU A 78 24.96 -0.30 1.87
CA GLU A 78 25.77 -0.28 0.65
C GLU A 78 24.89 -0.10 -0.59
N ASP A 79 24.97 -0.98 -1.57
CA ASP A 79 24.18 -1.02 -2.81
C ASP A 79 22.96 -1.95 -2.76
N ARG A 80 22.52 -2.35 -1.57
CA ARG A 80 21.43 -3.31 -1.35
C ARG A 80 20.28 -2.69 -0.58
N ILE A 81 19.05 -3.08 -0.95
CA ILE A 81 17.81 -2.62 -0.32
C ILE A 81 17.29 -3.66 0.66
N LEU A 82 16.87 -3.21 1.85
CA LEU A 82 16.22 -4.04 2.85
C LEU A 82 14.86 -4.50 2.36
N MET A 83 14.62 -5.80 2.45
CA MET A 83 13.31 -6.40 2.22
C MET A 83 12.98 -7.42 3.30
N VAL A 84 11.70 -7.62 3.51
CA VAL A 84 11.13 -8.63 4.41
C VAL A 84 10.36 -9.67 3.61
N LYS A 85 10.38 -10.92 4.05
CA LYS A 85 9.61 -12.00 3.43
C LYS A 85 8.28 -12.16 4.15
N GLU A 86 7.20 -11.93 3.45
CA GLU A 86 5.84 -12.00 3.97
C GLU A 86 5.41 -13.45 4.27
N LYS A 87 4.69 -13.65 5.37
CA LYS A 87 4.11 -14.97 5.69
C LYS A 87 2.91 -15.31 4.80
N ILE A 88 2.15 -14.28 4.38
CA ILE A 88 0.88 -14.46 3.69
C ILE A 88 1.03 -15.03 2.28
N ASP A 89 2.07 -14.64 1.53
CA ASP A 89 2.26 -15.02 0.13
C ASP A 89 3.65 -15.59 -0.19
N ASP A 90 4.50 -15.73 0.83
CA ASP A 90 5.88 -16.26 0.72
C ASP A 90 6.79 -15.45 -0.21
N LYS A 91 6.49 -14.16 -0.40
CA LYS A 91 7.21 -13.25 -1.29
C LYS A 91 7.82 -12.08 -0.54
N TRP A 92 8.68 -11.32 -1.22
CA TRP A 92 9.43 -10.23 -0.61
C TRP A 92 8.82 -8.87 -0.89
N SER A 93 8.85 -8.01 0.12
CA SER A 93 8.40 -6.62 0.04
C SER A 93 9.32 -5.69 0.82
N LEU A 94 9.21 -4.39 0.56
CA LEU A 94 9.71 -3.39 1.49
C LEU A 94 8.91 -3.43 2.78
N PRO A 95 9.53 -3.28 3.96
CA PRO A 95 8.79 -3.18 5.21
C PRO A 95 7.83 -1.99 5.17
N GLY A 96 6.61 -2.19 5.69
CA GLY A 96 5.59 -1.15 5.68
C GLY A 96 4.16 -1.67 5.50
N GLY A 97 3.21 -0.82 5.83
CA GLY A 97 1.78 -1.11 5.83
C GLY A 97 0.92 0.14 5.72
N PHE A 98 -0.35 0.02 6.06
CA PHE A 98 -1.24 1.17 6.21
C PHE A 98 -0.85 2.00 7.42
N CYS A 99 -0.89 3.33 7.24
CA CYS A 99 -0.55 4.24 8.32
C CYS A 99 -1.56 4.18 9.46
N ASP A 100 -1.08 4.09 10.70
CA ASP A 100 -1.87 4.23 11.91
C ASP A 100 -2.25 5.69 12.16
N ILE A 101 -3.47 5.88 12.70
CA ILE A 101 -3.94 7.19 13.13
C ILE A 101 -3.11 7.65 14.36
N GLY A 102 -2.75 8.91 14.36
CA GLY A 102 -1.97 9.53 15.44
C GLY A 102 -0.46 9.51 15.24
N LEU A 103 0.02 8.82 14.20
CA LEU A 103 1.42 8.84 13.79
C LEU A 103 1.59 9.57 12.45
N SER A 104 2.66 10.29 12.29
CA SER A 104 3.08 10.83 10.99
C SER A 104 3.52 9.70 10.06
N ALA A 105 3.59 9.97 8.76
CA ALA A 105 4.08 8.98 7.79
C ALA A 105 5.51 8.51 8.10
N SER A 106 6.37 9.42 8.60
CA SER A 106 7.73 9.07 9.01
C SER A 106 7.76 8.16 10.23
N GLU A 107 6.94 8.42 11.25
CA GLU A 107 6.82 7.58 12.43
C GLU A 107 6.25 6.20 12.09
N ASN A 108 5.26 6.12 11.19
CA ASN A 108 4.76 4.86 10.67
C ASN A 108 5.87 4.05 9.97
N ALA A 109 6.66 4.65 9.10
CA ALA A 109 7.77 3.96 8.43
C ALA A 109 8.80 3.42 9.42
N VAL A 110 9.13 4.19 10.46
CA VAL A 110 10.05 3.77 11.54
C VAL A 110 9.46 2.60 12.32
N LYS A 111 8.18 2.69 12.69
CA LYS A 111 7.45 1.65 13.40
C LYS A 111 7.43 0.34 12.61
N GLU A 112 7.03 0.39 11.34
CA GLU A 112 6.94 -0.78 10.46
C GLU A 112 8.30 -1.47 10.28
N ILE A 113 9.39 -0.71 10.04
CA ILE A 113 10.73 -1.30 9.96
C ILE A 113 11.13 -1.98 11.26
N LYS A 114 10.77 -1.39 12.41
CA LYS A 114 11.05 -1.99 13.73
C LYS A 114 10.26 -3.28 13.93
N GLU A 115 8.98 -3.28 13.61
CA GLU A 115 8.09 -4.42 13.83
C GLU A 115 8.37 -5.57 12.86
N GLU A 116 8.65 -5.28 11.58
CA GLU A 116 8.81 -6.29 10.55
C GLU A 116 10.26 -6.76 10.34
N ALA A 117 11.24 -5.89 10.63
CA ALA A 117 12.66 -6.17 10.37
C ALA A 117 13.56 -6.04 11.60
N GLY A 118 13.07 -5.50 12.74
CA GLY A 118 13.81 -5.42 14.00
C GLY A 118 14.83 -4.30 14.11
N PHE A 119 15.07 -3.52 13.07
CA PHE A 119 16.04 -2.44 13.07
C PHE A 119 15.47 -1.16 13.72
N ASP A 120 16.33 -0.46 14.46
CA ASP A 120 16.06 0.92 14.86
C ASP A 120 16.53 1.85 13.77
N VAL A 121 15.63 2.70 13.26
CA VAL A 121 15.91 3.59 12.14
C VAL A 121 15.48 5.01 12.40
N THR A 122 16.04 5.94 11.66
CA THR A 122 15.57 7.33 11.56
C THR A 122 15.11 7.60 10.14
N ALA A 123 13.88 8.12 9.99
CA ALA A 123 13.38 8.60 8.72
C ALA A 123 14.14 9.87 8.31
N THR A 124 14.61 9.90 7.06
CA THR A 124 15.50 10.98 6.60
C THR A 124 14.91 11.79 5.44
N ARG A 125 14.08 11.16 4.60
CA ARG A 125 13.60 11.81 3.39
C ARG A 125 12.39 11.07 2.79
N LEU A 126 11.44 11.85 2.26
CA LEU A 126 10.42 11.35 1.34
C LEU A 126 11.06 11.12 -0.04
N LEU A 127 10.93 9.91 -0.59
CA LEU A 127 11.42 9.56 -1.92
C LEU A 127 10.32 9.63 -2.98
N ALA A 128 9.12 9.13 -2.66
CA ALA A 128 8.00 9.18 -3.59
C ALA A 128 6.65 9.15 -2.89
N ILE A 129 5.64 9.70 -3.59
CA ILE A 129 4.21 9.50 -3.33
C ILE A 129 3.57 9.02 -4.62
N LEU A 130 3.08 7.78 -4.63
CA LEU A 130 2.55 7.15 -5.84
C LEU A 130 1.12 6.66 -5.65
N ASP A 131 0.25 6.99 -6.60
CA ASP A 131 -1.08 6.41 -6.71
C ASP A 131 -0.96 4.96 -7.20
N MET A 132 -1.37 3.99 -6.38
CA MET A 132 -1.25 2.57 -6.74
C MET A 132 -1.92 2.22 -8.07
N ASN A 133 -3.00 2.93 -8.45
CA ASN A 133 -3.73 2.66 -9.68
C ASN A 133 -2.99 3.09 -10.97
N HIS A 134 -1.93 3.89 -10.84
CA HIS A 134 -1.07 4.29 -11.94
C HIS A 134 0.12 3.33 -12.16
N HIS A 135 0.34 2.39 -11.25
CA HIS A 135 1.44 1.42 -11.28
C HIS A 135 0.93 -0.01 -11.48
N ALA A 136 1.81 -0.92 -11.90
CA ALA A 136 1.47 -2.30 -12.25
C ALA A 136 1.25 -3.19 -11.01
N HIS A 137 0.38 -2.74 -10.09
CA HIS A 137 -0.11 -3.55 -9.00
C HIS A 137 -1.28 -4.45 -9.45
N PRO A 138 -1.49 -5.61 -8.84
CA PRO A 138 -2.73 -6.35 -8.99
C PRO A 138 -3.93 -5.49 -8.56
N PRO A 139 -5.13 -5.69 -9.16
CA PRO A 139 -6.34 -4.99 -8.75
C PRO A 139 -6.62 -5.17 -7.25
N GLN A 140 -6.93 -4.06 -6.56
CA GLN A 140 -7.22 -4.04 -5.13
C GLN A 140 -8.56 -3.33 -4.88
N PRO A 141 -9.38 -3.77 -3.90
CA PRO A 141 -10.66 -3.12 -3.58
C PRO A 141 -10.49 -1.67 -3.14
N TYR A 142 -9.43 -1.38 -2.40
CA TYR A 142 -9.15 -0.04 -1.91
C TYR A 142 -8.27 0.75 -2.86
N HIS A 143 -8.55 2.06 -2.94
CA HIS A 143 -7.63 3.03 -3.50
C HIS A 143 -6.68 3.50 -2.40
N TYR A 144 -5.37 3.57 -2.67
CA TYR A 144 -4.40 4.09 -1.72
C TYR A 144 -3.19 4.72 -2.40
N TYR A 145 -2.58 5.66 -1.69
CA TYR A 145 -1.30 6.25 -2.04
C TYR A 145 -0.18 5.54 -1.29
N LYS A 146 0.91 5.26 -2.01
CA LYS A 146 2.13 4.68 -1.43
C LYS A 146 3.17 5.75 -1.21
N LEU A 147 3.61 5.90 0.04
CA LEU A 147 4.68 6.80 0.45
C LEU A 147 5.96 5.99 0.66
N PHE A 148 7.01 6.33 -0.08
CA PHE A 148 8.32 5.70 0.08
C PHE A 148 9.22 6.63 0.89
N ILE A 149 9.61 6.21 2.08
CA ILE A 149 10.38 7.01 3.03
C ILE A 149 11.75 6.39 3.25
N ARG A 150 12.79 7.13 2.91
CA ARG A 150 14.17 6.73 3.18
C ARG A 150 14.43 6.75 4.67
N CYS A 151 14.97 5.63 5.18
CA CYS A 151 15.36 5.48 6.56
C CYS A 151 16.82 5.06 6.65
N LYS A 152 17.49 5.48 7.74
CA LYS A 152 18.86 5.11 8.07
C LYS A 152 18.88 4.28 9.34
N ILE A 153 19.54 3.13 9.32
CA ILE A 153 19.72 2.30 10.50
C ILE A 153 20.60 3.06 11.52
N VAL A 154 20.12 3.12 12.75
CA VAL A 154 20.82 3.71 13.90
C VAL A 154 21.07 2.69 15.01
N GLY A 155 20.45 1.51 14.93
CA GLY A 155 20.60 0.42 15.91
C GLY A 155 19.72 -0.79 15.57
N GLY A 156 19.57 -1.66 16.56
CA GLY A 156 18.79 -2.89 16.41
C GLY A 156 19.52 -3.98 15.63
N ASN A 157 18.86 -5.13 15.53
CA ASN A 157 19.37 -6.28 14.76
C ASN A 157 18.21 -6.87 13.95
N ALA A 158 18.54 -7.56 12.85
CA ALA A 158 17.55 -8.27 12.05
C ALA A 158 16.75 -9.24 12.92
N LYS A 159 15.45 -9.01 12.99
CA LYS A 159 14.51 -9.83 13.74
C LYS A 159 13.14 -9.76 13.08
N THR A 160 12.64 -10.91 12.64
CA THR A 160 11.32 -11.04 11.99
C THR A 160 10.19 -10.71 12.97
N GLY A 161 9.15 -10.11 12.43
CA GLY A 161 7.93 -9.77 13.15
C GLY A 161 6.85 -10.85 13.11
N ILE A 162 5.64 -10.45 13.49
CA ILE A 162 4.47 -11.33 13.46
C ILE A 162 4.11 -11.69 12.02
N GLU A 163 4.22 -10.76 11.08
CA GLU A 163 3.79 -10.90 9.67
C GLU A 163 4.92 -11.38 8.75
N THR A 164 6.17 -11.27 9.17
CA THR A 164 7.35 -11.59 8.37
C THR A 164 8.05 -12.85 8.85
N LYS A 165 8.71 -13.57 7.92
CA LYS A 165 9.42 -14.82 8.22
C LYS A 165 10.91 -14.80 7.86
N ASP A 166 11.34 -13.80 7.09
CA ASP A 166 12.74 -13.64 6.73
C ASP A 166 13.05 -12.17 6.43
N ILE A 167 14.32 -11.79 6.51
CA ILE A 167 14.83 -10.43 6.31
C ILE A 167 16.14 -10.53 5.56
N ASN A 168 16.27 -9.77 4.47
CA ASN A 168 17.53 -9.72 3.75
C ASN A 168 17.73 -8.38 3.01
N PHE A 169 18.94 -8.15 2.54
CA PHE A 169 19.31 -7.02 1.69
C PHE A 169 19.63 -7.53 0.28
N PHE A 170 18.95 -6.98 -0.72
CA PHE A 170 19.07 -7.40 -2.12
C PHE A 170 19.65 -6.30 -3.00
N PRO A 171 20.58 -6.62 -3.91
CA PRO A 171 21.06 -5.68 -4.91
C PRO A 171 20.01 -5.54 -6.03
N GLU A 172 20.09 -4.43 -6.78
CA GLU A 172 19.12 -4.13 -7.86
C GLU A 172 19.04 -5.22 -8.94
N HIS A 173 20.17 -5.86 -9.27
CA HIS A 173 20.27 -6.85 -10.34
C HIS A 173 19.87 -8.26 -9.92
N ASP A 174 19.60 -8.50 -8.65
CA ASP A 174 19.24 -9.81 -8.10
C ASP A 174 18.12 -9.66 -7.07
N LEU A 175 17.01 -9.05 -7.53
CA LEU A 175 15.80 -8.90 -6.71
C LEU A 175 15.06 -10.24 -6.60
N PRO A 176 14.56 -10.58 -5.41
CA PRO A 176 13.82 -11.82 -5.19
C PRO A 176 12.41 -11.75 -5.79
N THR A 177 11.66 -12.85 -5.73
CA THR A 177 10.24 -12.85 -6.11
C THR A 177 9.46 -11.88 -5.23
N LEU A 178 8.82 -10.86 -5.86
CA LEU A 178 8.18 -9.76 -5.17
C LEU A 178 6.72 -10.04 -4.82
N SER A 179 6.29 -9.55 -3.66
CA SER A 179 4.88 -9.35 -3.31
C SER A 179 4.33 -8.13 -4.08
N THR A 180 3.87 -8.37 -5.31
CA THR A 180 3.49 -7.30 -6.26
C THR A 180 2.29 -6.47 -5.82
N GLY A 181 1.47 -6.95 -4.88
CA GLY A 181 0.45 -6.15 -4.22
C GLY A 181 1.04 -5.05 -3.32
N ARG A 182 2.28 -5.24 -2.84
CA ARG A 182 2.97 -4.32 -1.94
C ARG A 182 3.94 -3.39 -2.67
N ASN A 183 4.82 -3.95 -3.49
CA ASN A 183 5.74 -3.16 -4.32
C ASN A 183 6.03 -3.86 -5.65
N THR A 184 6.29 -3.08 -6.68
CA THR A 184 6.61 -3.55 -8.01
C THR A 184 8.11 -3.42 -8.29
N GLU A 185 8.60 -4.20 -9.25
CA GLU A 185 10.01 -4.11 -9.69
C GLU A 185 10.36 -2.69 -10.19
N HIS A 186 9.43 -2.04 -10.91
CA HIS A 186 9.63 -0.67 -11.39
C HIS A 186 9.82 0.32 -10.23
N GLN A 187 9.03 0.17 -9.16
CA GLN A 187 9.19 1.00 -7.96
C GLN A 187 10.55 0.77 -7.29
N LEU A 188 11.00 -0.48 -7.18
CA LEU A 188 12.33 -0.77 -6.62
C LEU A 188 13.45 -0.18 -7.49
N LYS A 189 13.39 -0.30 -8.80
CA LYS A 189 14.36 0.34 -9.72
C LYS A 189 14.39 1.86 -9.54
N MET A 190 13.23 2.50 -9.44
CA MET A 190 13.13 3.93 -9.14
C MET A 190 13.82 4.28 -7.81
N LEU A 191 13.67 3.45 -6.78
CA LEU A 191 14.31 3.68 -5.47
C LEU A 191 15.82 3.57 -5.55
N PHE A 192 16.38 2.63 -6.32
CA PHE A 192 17.82 2.55 -6.56
C PHE A 192 18.40 3.77 -7.30
N GLU A 193 17.58 4.48 -8.10
CA GLU A 193 18.02 5.75 -8.69
C GLU A 193 18.33 6.82 -7.62
N PHE A 194 17.61 6.84 -6.50
CA PHE A 194 17.91 7.74 -5.38
C PHE A 194 19.21 7.36 -4.65
N LEU A 195 19.63 6.10 -4.73
CA LEU A 195 20.95 5.71 -4.22
C LEU A 195 22.07 6.25 -5.12
N ARG A 196 21.89 6.16 -6.45
CA ARG A 196 22.85 6.66 -7.45
C ARG A 196 22.86 8.18 -7.58
N ASN A 197 21.71 8.82 -7.34
CA ASN A 197 21.55 10.27 -7.41
C ASN A 197 20.88 10.78 -6.11
N PRO A 198 21.66 11.07 -5.07
CA PRO A 198 21.15 11.50 -3.79
C PRO A 198 20.34 12.82 -3.83
N ASP A 199 20.58 13.67 -4.82
CA ASP A 199 19.91 14.97 -4.99
C ASP A 199 18.61 14.88 -5.82
N LYS A 200 18.29 13.70 -6.35
CA LYS A 200 17.05 13.49 -7.12
C LYS A 200 15.84 13.97 -6.32
N ALA A 201 15.00 14.83 -6.91
CA ALA A 201 13.77 15.29 -6.29
C ALA A 201 12.81 14.14 -6.01
N ALA A 202 11.96 14.27 -4.99
CA ALA A 202 10.91 13.29 -4.72
C ALA A 202 10.00 13.13 -5.95
N VAL A 203 9.59 11.88 -6.20
CA VAL A 203 8.72 11.52 -7.34
C VAL A 203 7.26 11.49 -6.88
N PHE A 204 6.36 11.96 -7.70
CA PHE A 204 4.91 11.84 -7.49
C PHE A 204 4.18 11.71 -8.83
N ASP A 205 2.98 11.12 -8.84
CA ASP A 205 2.09 11.01 -10.01
C ASP A 205 1.31 12.30 -10.25
#